data_357cac69c3e972c8ce5b5b04d770ed0f
#
_entry.id   357cac69c3e972c8ce5b5b04d770ed0f
#
_cell.length_a   1.000
_cell.length_b   1.000
_cell.length_c   1.000
_cell.angle_alpha   90.00
_cell.angle_beta   90.00
_cell.angle_gamma   90.00
#
_symmetry.space_group_name_H-M   'P 1'
#
loop_
_entity.id
_entity.type
_entity.pdbx_description
1 polymer ?
#
loop_
_entity_poly.entity_id
_entity_poly.type
_entity_poly.pdbx_seq_one_letter_code
_entity_poly.pdbx_strand_id
1 'polypeptide(L)'
;MNTNNALRLTAPPVVRTPMRATPWFGLLRGSLLALLPGLQFFWNLQSPPAWVFAAQRRRRALLLAIALLAGIALALVVQSAPPDAGIAWMLYAGLGVLMLAWVGAGLTTALMGALVLLRGDSHALRMTNETAPIDASARTAVIMPICNEDISTVFAGLRATCESLAATGALKLFDIYILSDSSNPAVREAEMSAWQRLRTLLGDGEVGDGGRVFYRHRRRRTKRKAGNVADFCRRWGGNYRYMVVLDADSTM
;
A
#
# COMPACT_ATOMS: atom_id res chain seq x y z
N MET A 1 -14.89 -45.72 -16.01
CA MET A 1 -15.15 -44.39 -16.59
C MET A 1 -14.60 -43.34 -15.64
N ASN A 2 -13.56 -42.68 -16.06
CA ASN A 2 -12.70 -41.87 -15.20
C ASN A 2 -13.16 -40.40 -15.27
N THR A 3 -13.84 -39.92 -14.24
CA THR A 3 -14.42 -38.56 -14.17
C THR A 3 -13.48 -37.52 -13.59
N ASN A 4 -12.16 -37.68 -13.77
CA ASN A 4 -11.15 -36.72 -13.29
C ASN A 4 -10.70 -35.74 -14.39
N ASN A 5 -11.63 -35.22 -15.18
CA ASN A 5 -11.36 -34.03 -16.00
C ASN A 5 -11.82 -32.76 -15.26
N ALA A 6 -11.39 -32.63 -14.00
CA ALA A 6 -11.46 -31.35 -13.32
C ALA A 6 -10.66 -30.33 -14.13
N LEU A 7 -11.33 -29.37 -14.70
CA LEU A 7 -10.82 -28.23 -15.44
C LEU A 7 -9.52 -27.72 -14.76
N ARG A 8 -8.36 -28.08 -15.35
CA ARG A 8 -7.11 -27.43 -15.03
C ARG A 8 -7.23 -25.99 -15.48
N LEU A 9 -7.64 -25.13 -14.58
CA LEU A 9 -7.60 -23.70 -14.81
C LEU A 9 -6.13 -23.30 -14.89
N THR A 10 -5.56 -23.41 -16.10
CA THR A 10 -4.26 -22.83 -16.39
C THR A 10 -4.35 -21.34 -16.12
N ALA A 11 -3.51 -20.84 -15.26
CA ALA A 11 -3.48 -19.40 -14.95
C ALA A 11 -3.32 -18.62 -16.25
N PRO A 12 -4.14 -17.60 -16.52
CA PRO A 12 -4.05 -16.83 -17.75
C PRO A 12 -2.65 -16.21 -17.91
N PRO A 13 -2.15 -16.08 -19.15
CA PRO A 13 -0.86 -15.47 -19.40
C PRO A 13 -0.83 -14.04 -18.87
N VAL A 14 0.31 -13.64 -18.29
CA VAL A 14 0.49 -12.26 -17.80
C VAL A 14 0.81 -11.35 -18.97
N VAL A 15 -0.09 -10.42 -19.27
CA VAL A 15 0.07 -9.46 -20.36
C VAL A 15 0.85 -8.23 -19.86
N ARG A 16 1.97 -7.91 -20.52
CA ARG A 16 2.72 -6.69 -20.27
C ARG A 16 2.14 -5.53 -21.08
N THR A 17 1.63 -4.50 -20.41
CA THR A 17 1.20 -3.28 -21.08
C THR A 17 2.36 -2.31 -21.33
N PRO A 18 2.33 -1.53 -22.41
CA PRO A 18 3.32 -0.48 -22.65
C PRO A 18 3.22 0.61 -21.57
N MET A 19 4.37 1.11 -21.11
CA MET A 19 4.43 2.17 -20.11
C MET A 19 4.02 3.51 -20.73
N ARG A 20 2.80 3.95 -20.48
CA ARG A 20 2.35 5.29 -20.88
C ARG A 20 2.92 6.32 -19.90
N ALA A 21 3.41 7.45 -20.43
CA ALA A 21 3.74 8.59 -19.60
C ALA A 21 2.47 9.05 -18.86
N THR A 22 2.58 9.29 -17.54
CA THR A 22 1.49 9.95 -16.80
C THR A 22 1.33 11.36 -17.38
N PRO A 23 0.16 11.75 -17.87
CA PRO A 23 -0.02 13.10 -18.39
C PRO A 23 0.28 14.09 -17.26
N TRP A 24 1.04 15.15 -17.59
CA TRP A 24 1.46 16.17 -16.62
C TRP A 24 0.27 16.77 -15.84
N PHE A 25 -0.85 17.00 -16.53
CA PHE A 25 -2.11 17.43 -15.93
C PHE A 25 -2.68 16.42 -14.92
N GLY A 26 -2.38 15.13 -15.03
CA GLY A 26 -2.84 14.12 -14.08
C GLY A 26 -2.20 14.26 -12.69
N LEU A 27 -0.96 14.73 -12.62
CA LEU A 27 -0.26 14.98 -11.35
C LEU A 27 -0.84 16.21 -10.63
N LEU A 28 -1.03 17.33 -11.36
CA LEU A 28 -1.65 18.55 -10.81
C LEU A 28 -3.11 18.29 -10.38
N ARG A 29 -3.86 17.58 -11.21
CA ARG A 29 -5.24 17.18 -10.91
C ARG A 29 -5.32 16.28 -9.68
N GLY A 30 -4.42 15.30 -9.56
CA GLY A 30 -4.35 14.41 -8.40
C GLY A 30 -4.06 15.16 -7.11
N SER A 31 -3.14 16.15 -7.14
CA SER A 31 -2.79 16.99 -5.99
C SER A 31 -3.95 17.91 -5.58
N LEU A 32 -4.59 18.59 -6.54
CA LEU A 32 -5.76 19.43 -6.29
C LEU A 32 -6.96 18.64 -5.77
N LEU A 33 -7.23 17.46 -6.33
CA LEU A 33 -8.31 16.59 -5.87
C LEU A 33 -8.03 15.99 -4.48
N ALA A 34 -6.76 15.80 -4.11
CA ALA A 34 -6.39 15.38 -2.75
C ALA A 34 -6.66 16.47 -1.70
N LEU A 35 -6.51 17.75 -2.08
CA LEU A 35 -6.82 18.90 -1.22
C LEU A 35 -8.34 19.14 -1.09
N LEU A 36 -9.11 18.82 -2.12
CA LEU A 36 -10.55 19.07 -2.19
C LEU A 36 -11.33 17.75 -2.39
N PRO A 37 -11.44 16.90 -1.38
CA PRO A 37 -12.03 15.56 -1.49
C PRO A 37 -13.49 15.56 -1.98
N GLY A 38 -14.20 16.69 -1.87
CA GLY A 38 -15.57 16.86 -2.42
C GLY A 38 -15.62 16.89 -3.95
N LEU A 39 -14.55 17.33 -4.62
CA LEU A 39 -14.52 17.41 -6.09
C LEU A 39 -14.32 16.07 -6.77
N GLN A 40 -13.78 15.08 -6.08
CA GLN A 40 -13.66 13.71 -6.62
C GLN A 40 -15.02 13.09 -6.91
N PHE A 41 -16.04 13.50 -6.18
CA PHE A 41 -17.42 13.02 -6.32
C PHE A 41 -18.05 13.38 -7.67
N PHE A 42 -17.77 14.56 -8.20
CA PHE A 42 -18.33 15.02 -9.49
C PHE A 42 -17.74 14.35 -10.72
N TRP A 43 -16.62 13.63 -10.58
CA TRP A 43 -15.89 13.05 -11.72
C TRP A 43 -15.93 11.52 -11.76
N ASN A 44 -16.41 10.86 -10.71
CA ASN A 44 -16.59 9.41 -10.66
C ASN A 44 -18.08 9.11 -10.69
N LEU A 45 -18.56 8.58 -11.80
CA LEU A 45 -19.97 8.16 -12.00
C LEU A 45 -20.38 6.97 -11.14
N GLN A 46 -19.45 6.34 -10.42
CA GLN A 46 -19.75 5.25 -9.48
C GLN A 46 -19.84 5.81 -8.06
N SER A 47 -20.93 5.50 -7.38
CA SER A 47 -21.09 5.83 -5.96
C SER A 47 -19.97 5.18 -5.15
N PRO A 48 -19.20 5.97 -4.38
CA PRO A 48 -18.11 5.42 -3.59
C PRO A 48 -18.65 4.44 -2.53
N PRO A 49 -17.91 3.37 -2.22
CA PRO A 49 -18.33 2.40 -1.21
C PRO A 49 -18.52 3.06 0.17
N ALA A 50 -19.39 2.48 0.99
CA ALA A 50 -19.79 3.03 2.30
C ALA A 50 -18.61 3.36 3.22
N TRP A 51 -17.53 2.58 3.17
CA TRP A 51 -16.33 2.82 3.97
C TRP A 51 -15.61 4.13 3.61
N VAL A 52 -15.69 4.59 2.35
CA VAL A 52 -15.12 5.87 1.92
C VAL A 52 -15.83 7.02 2.58
N PHE A 53 -17.16 6.98 2.67
CA PHE A 53 -17.94 8.00 3.39
C PHE A 53 -17.61 8.01 4.89
N ALA A 54 -17.48 6.83 5.50
CA ALA A 54 -17.09 6.72 6.90
C ALA A 54 -15.69 7.33 7.15
N ALA A 55 -14.71 7.00 6.29
CA ALA A 55 -13.36 7.56 6.36
C ALA A 55 -13.35 9.09 6.18
N GLN A 56 -14.09 9.62 5.20
CA GLN A 56 -14.20 11.06 4.97
C GLN A 56 -14.86 11.78 6.15
N ARG A 57 -15.90 11.21 6.74
CA ARG A 57 -16.56 11.78 7.93
C ARG A 57 -15.60 11.84 9.11
N ARG A 58 -14.85 10.77 9.38
CA ARG A 58 -13.82 10.73 10.43
C ARG A 58 -12.73 11.76 10.17
N ARG A 59 -12.23 11.86 8.93
CA ARG A 59 -11.23 12.85 8.55
C ARG A 59 -11.72 14.28 8.76
N ARG A 60 -12.97 14.59 8.35
CA ARG A 60 -13.56 15.93 8.58
C ARG A 60 -13.69 16.24 10.06
N ALA A 61 -14.18 15.30 10.87
CA ALA A 61 -14.28 15.47 12.31
C ALA A 61 -12.91 15.72 12.95
N LEU A 62 -11.87 14.99 12.53
CA LEU A 62 -10.49 15.18 12.99
C LEU A 62 -9.98 16.60 12.64
N LEU A 63 -10.11 17.01 11.39
CA LEU A 63 -9.66 18.33 10.95
C LEU A 63 -10.40 19.46 11.64
N LEU A 64 -11.71 19.32 11.86
CA LEU A 64 -12.51 20.30 12.61
C LEU A 64 -12.07 20.38 14.07
N ALA A 65 -11.80 19.24 14.71
CA ALA A 65 -11.32 19.22 16.09
C ALA A 65 -9.95 19.90 16.24
N ILE A 66 -9.03 19.65 15.31
CA ILE A 66 -7.71 20.29 15.28
C ILE A 66 -7.86 21.80 15.05
N ALA A 67 -8.68 22.21 14.08
CA ALA A 67 -8.93 23.61 13.79
C ALA A 67 -9.57 24.35 14.97
N LEU A 68 -10.49 23.70 15.67
CA LEU A 68 -11.12 24.24 16.89
C LEU A 68 -10.08 24.44 18.00
N LEU A 69 -9.25 23.44 18.27
CA LEU A 69 -8.19 23.55 19.29
C LEU A 69 -7.19 24.66 18.93
N ALA A 70 -6.76 24.73 17.67
CA ALA A 70 -5.88 25.78 17.21
C ALA A 70 -6.53 27.18 17.30
N GLY A 71 -7.82 27.29 16.99
CA GLY A 71 -8.58 28.52 17.13
C GLY A 71 -8.73 28.98 18.58
N ILE A 72 -9.01 28.05 19.50
CA ILE A 72 -9.05 28.34 20.95
C ILE A 72 -7.66 28.80 21.43
N ALA A 73 -6.60 28.10 21.03
CA ALA A 73 -5.24 28.48 21.37
C ALA A 73 -4.90 29.88 20.88
N LEU A 74 -5.22 30.20 19.64
CA LEU A 74 -5.01 31.52 19.05
C LEU A 74 -5.81 32.61 19.81
N ALA A 75 -7.05 32.34 20.14
CA ALA A 75 -7.91 33.30 20.89
C ALA A 75 -7.30 33.58 22.27
N LEU A 76 -6.85 32.55 23.00
CA LEU A 76 -6.21 32.71 24.30
C LEU A 76 -4.89 33.50 24.20
N VAL A 77 -4.10 33.23 23.18
CA VAL A 77 -2.85 33.96 22.92
C VAL A 77 -3.14 35.44 22.61
N VAL A 78 -4.11 35.72 21.77
CA VAL A 78 -4.50 37.12 21.43
C VAL A 78 -5.00 37.86 22.67
N GLN A 79 -5.80 37.20 23.52
CA GLN A 79 -6.30 37.78 24.77
C GLN A 79 -5.21 38.07 25.80
N SER A 80 -4.12 37.29 25.78
CA SER A 80 -3.00 37.46 26.70
C SER A 80 -1.87 38.37 26.15
N ALA A 81 -2.11 39.02 25.00
CA ALA A 81 -1.14 39.91 24.37
C ALA A 81 -0.86 41.14 25.26
N PRO A 82 0.44 41.42 25.55
CA PRO A 82 0.80 42.63 26.27
C PRO A 82 0.58 43.90 25.41
N PRO A 83 0.31 45.06 26.01
CA PRO A 83 0.02 46.27 25.27
C PRO A 83 1.11 46.72 24.31
N ASP A 84 2.36 46.34 24.59
CA ASP A 84 3.58 46.63 23.83
C ASP A 84 4.06 45.42 23.00
N ALA A 85 3.16 44.52 22.65
CA ALA A 85 3.49 43.31 21.91
C ALA A 85 4.20 43.60 20.58
N GLY A 86 5.49 43.38 20.55
CA GLY A 86 6.34 43.54 19.37
C GLY A 86 6.39 42.27 18.51
N ILE A 87 7.13 42.35 17.39
CA ILE A 87 7.31 41.26 16.43
C ILE A 87 7.83 39.99 17.11
N ALA A 88 8.75 40.08 18.06
CA ALA A 88 9.29 38.92 18.78
C ALA A 88 8.17 38.14 19.53
N TRP A 89 7.27 38.87 20.19
CA TRP A 89 6.10 38.24 20.86
C TRP A 89 5.19 37.54 19.86
N MET A 90 4.91 38.18 18.70
CA MET A 90 4.07 37.59 17.65
C MET A 90 4.66 36.29 17.10
N LEU A 91 5.99 36.26 16.87
CA LEU A 91 6.70 35.04 16.42
C LEU A 91 6.64 33.94 17.47
N TYR A 92 6.90 34.26 18.74
CA TYR A 92 6.82 33.31 19.85
C TYR A 92 5.40 32.76 20.01
N ALA A 93 4.39 33.63 19.98
CA ALA A 93 2.98 33.26 20.07
C ALA A 93 2.54 32.38 18.89
N GLY A 94 2.96 32.72 17.67
CA GLY A 94 2.69 31.93 16.46
C GLY A 94 3.32 30.54 16.54
N LEU A 95 4.56 30.44 17.04
CA LEU A 95 5.21 29.14 17.26
C LEU A 95 4.47 28.33 18.33
N GLY A 96 4.02 28.96 19.41
CA GLY A 96 3.22 28.32 20.46
C GLY A 96 1.92 27.75 19.95
N VAL A 97 1.16 28.50 19.13
CA VAL A 97 -0.07 28.02 18.49
C VAL A 97 0.23 26.85 17.55
N LEU A 98 1.31 26.91 16.77
CA LEU A 98 1.72 25.85 15.88
C LEU A 98 2.06 24.56 16.66
N MET A 99 2.82 24.68 17.74
CA MET A 99 3.15 23.55 18.61
C MET A 99 1.90 22.95 19.27
N LEU A 100 0.97 23.79 19.74
CA LEU A 100 -0.27 23.31 20.33
C LEU A 100 -1.16 22.60 19.29
N ALA A 101 -1.21 23.13 18.08
CA ALA A 101 -1.93 22.47 16.97
C ALA A 101 -1.32 21.09 16.64
N TRP A 102 0.01 20.98 16.64
CA TRP A 102 0.73 19.72 16.42
C TRP A 102 0.43 18.68 17.51
N VAL A 103 0.56 19.08 18.78
CA VAL A 103 0.25 18.20 19.93
C VAL A 103 -1.23 17.84 19.94
N GLY A 104 -2.10 18.83 19.67
CA GLY A 104 -3.56 18.65 19.56
C GLY A 104 -3.94 17.67 18.45
N ALA A 105 -3.24 17.67 17.33
CA ALA A 105 -3.45 16.70 16.26
C ALA A 105 -3.16 15.26 16.73
N GLY A 106 -2.08 15.06 17.49
CA GLY A 106 -1.76 13.77 18.11
C GLY A 106 -2.83 13.32 19.10
N LEU A 107 -3.23 14.21 20.00
CA LEU A 107 -4.25 13.92 21.01
C LEU A 107 -5.61 13.58 20.38
N THR A 108 -6.10 14.38 19.43
CA THR A 108 -7.37 14.13 18.75
C THR A 108 -7.35 12.83 17.95
N THR A 109 -6.22 12.49 17.32
CA THR A 109 -6.05 11.21 16.63
C THR A 109 -6.11 10.04 17.60
N ALA A 110 -5.44 10.13 18.74
CA ALA A 110 -5.45 9.11 19.78
C ALA A 110 -6.86 8.91 20.37
N LEU A 111 -7.57 10.01 20.68
CA LEU A 111 -8.94 9.95 21.19
C LEU A 111 -9.91 9.34 20.18
N MET A 112 -9.80 9.73 18.91
CA MET A 112 -10.62 9.12 17.84
C MET A 112 -10.31 7.64 17.68
N GLY A 113 -9.03 7.24 17.75
CA GLY A 113 -8.63 5.82 17.73
C GLY A 113 -9.21 5.04 18.92
N ALA A 114 -9.11 5.59 20.12
CA ALA A 114 -9.71 5.00 21.32
C ALA A 114 -11.24 4.83 21.21
N LEU A 115 -11.93 5.85 20.68
CA LEU A 115 -13.38 5.77 20.45
C LEU A 115 -13.75 4.69 19.42
N VAL A 116 -12.94 4.51 18.37
CA VAL A 116 -13.16 3.45 17.40
C VAL A 116 -12.94 2.08 18.01
N LEU A 117 -11.93 1.91 18.86
CA LEU A 117 -11.68 0.65 19.58
C LEU A 117 -12.83 0.31 20.53
N LEU A 118 -13.36 1.30 21.26
CA LEU A 118 -14.45 1.10 22.22
C LEU A 118 -15.80 0.80 21.53
N ARG A 119 -16.08 1.46 20.41
CA ARG A 119 -17.36 1.31 19.68
C ARG A 119 -17.34 0.21 18.63
N GLY A 120 -16.16 -0.29 18.27
CA GLY A 120 -15.94 -1.16 17.14
C GLY A 120 -15.98 -0.42 15.80
N ASP A 121 -15.39 -1.03 14.78
CA ASP A 121 -15.45 -0.55 13.39
C ASP A 121 -16.12 -1.60 12.51
N SER A 122 -17.27 -1.24 11.92
CA SER A 122 -18.00 -2.11 10.98
C SER A 122 -17.23 -2.37 9.67
N HIS A 123 -16.20 -1.56 9.40
CA HIS A 123 -15.35 -1.70 8.21
C HIS A 123 -13.98 -2.31 8.53
N ALA A 124 -13.72 -2.69 9.78
CA ALA A 124 -12.49 -3.37 10.15
C ALA A 124 -12.45 -4.77 9.56
N LEU A 125 -11.32 -5.11 8.95
CA LEU A 125 -11.05 -6.49 8.57
C LEU A 125 -10.93 -7.32 9.85
N ARG A 126 -11.84 -8.25 10.05
CA ARG A 126 -11.78 -9.22 11.14
C ARG A 126 -11.33 -10.55 10.58
N MET A 127 -10.42 -11.20 11.25
CA MET A 127 -10.12 -12.60 10.99
C MET A 127 -11.33 -13.41 11.52
N THR A 128 -12.34 -13.56 10.68
CA THR A 128 -13.43 -14.49 10.94
C THR A 128 -12.96 -15.87 10.53
N ASN A 129 -13.40 -16.90 11.23
CA ASN A 129 -13.16 -18.30 10.86
C ASN A 129 -13.93 -18.72 9.59
N GLU A 130 -14.43 -17.77 8.83
CA GLU A 130 -15.09 -18.02 7.56
C GLU A 130 -14.05 -18.41 6.53
N THR A 131 -13.96 -19.70 6.30
CA THR A 131 -13.16 -20.34 5.24
C THR A 131 -13.85 -20.26 3.87
N ALA A 132 -14.47 -19.13 3.55
CA ALA A 132 -15.02 -18.96 2.21
C ALA A 132 -13.89 -19.06 1.19
N PRO A 133 -14.02 -19.90 0.16
CA PRO A 133 -12.97 -20.05 -0.85
C PRO A 133 -12.76 -18.70 -1.56
N ILE A 134 -11.47 -18.37 -1.80
CA ILE A 134 -11.13 -17.17 -2.56
C ILE A 134 -11.65 -17.34 -3.99
N ASP A 135 -12.36 -16.33 -4.49
CA ASP A 135 -12.86 -16.31 -5.88
C ASP A 135 -11.68 -16.53 -6.86
N ALA A 136 -11.83 -17.48 -7.76
CA ALA A 136 -10.82 -17.80 -8.77
C ALA A 136 -10.44 -16.59 -9.67
N SER A 137 -11.35 -15.62 -9.82
CA SER A 137 -11.08 -14.36 -10.52
C SER A 137 -10.26 -13.35 -9.70
N ALA A 138 -10.13 -13.56 -8.38
CA ALA A 138 -9.45 -12.65 -7.46
C ALA A 138 -7.93 -12.87 -7.43
N ARG A 139 -7.28 -12.83 -8.61
CA ARG A 139 -5.83 -12.96 -8.69
C ARG A 139 -5.12 -11.81 -7.97
N THR A 140 -4.08 -12.18 -7.23
CA THR A 140 -3.31 -11.26 -6.40
C THR A 140 -1.83 -11.28 -6.81
N ALA A 141 -1.25 -10.11 -7.02
CA ALA A 141 0.20 -9.97 -7.15
C ALA A 141 0.83 -9.73 -5.77
N VAL A 142 1.75 -10.57 -5.36
CA VAL A 142 2.63 -10.33 -4.21
C VAL A 142 3.93 -9.76 -4.75
N ILE A 143 4.24 -8.52 -4.44
CA ILE A 143 5.42 -7.84 -4.96
C ILE A 143 6.41 -7.53 -3.84
N MET A 144 7.67 -7.84 -4.08
CA MET A 144 8.77 -7.55 -3.16
C MET A 144 9.82 -6.69 -3.87
N PRO A 145 9.81 -5.37 -3.65
CA PRO A 145 10.85 -4.46 -4.14
C PRO A 145 12.13 -4.64 -3.32
N ILE A 146 13.24 -4.96 -4.00
CA ILE A 146 14.56 -5.14 -3.38
C ILE A 146 15.60 -4.22 -4.00
N CYS A 147 16.64 -3.87 -3.23
CA CYS A 147 17.73 -3.00 -3.70
C CYS A 147 19.02 -3.22 -2.91
N ASN A 148 19.88 -4.15 -3.35
CA ASN A 148 21.12 -4.56 -2.68
C ASN A 148 20.88 -5.11 -1.25
N GLU A 149 19.74 -5.78 -1.04
CA GLU A 149 19.38 -6.44 0.22
C GLU A 149 20.15 -7.74 0.40
N ASP A 150 20.15 -8.29 1.63
CA ASP A 150 20.68 -9.62 1.88
C ASP A 150 19.81 -10.69 1.21
N ILE A 151 20.44 -11.39 0.26
CA ILE A 151 19.75 -12.35 -0.60
C ILE A 151 19.22 -13.54 0.21
N SER A 152 19.97 -13.98 1.21
CA SER A 152 19.58 -15.12 2.03
C SER A 152 18.29 -14.83 2.81
N THR A 153 18.19 -13.66 3.43
CA THR A 153 17.02 -13.21 4.19
C THR A 153 15.81 -13.01 3.29
N VAL A 154 15.99 -12.29 2.17
CA VAL A 154 14.91 -12.00 1.22
C VAL A 154 14.29 -13.29 0.66
N PHE A 155 15.12 -14.21 0.18
CA PHE A 155 14.61 -15.42 -0.46
C PHE A 155 14.13 -16.47 0.55
N ALA A 156 14.65 -16.47 1.78
CA ALA A 156 14.09 -17.28 2.87
C ALA A 156 12.68 -16.79 3.24
N GLY A 157 12.47 -15.47 3.38
CA GLY A 157 11.16 -14.88 3.64
C GLY A 157 10.16 -15.15 2.52
N LEU A 158 10.58 -14.99 1.25
CA LEU A 158 9.73 -15.32 0.10
C LEU A 158 9.36 -16.80 0.07
N ARG A 159 10.30 -17.69 0.35
CA ARG A 159 10.04 -19.12 0.44
C ARG A 159 9.02 -19.44 1.52
N ALA A 160 9.20 -18.90 2.74
CA ALA A 160 8.27 -19.09 3.84
C ALA A 160 6.87 -18.59 3.49
N THR A 161 6.75 -17.43 2.82
CA THR A 161 5.48 -16.89 2.32
C THR A 161 4.82 -17.83 1.32
N CYS A 162 5.59 -18.38 0.37
CA CYS A 162 5.08 -19.33 -0.62
C CYS A 162 4.59 -20.62 0.04
N GLU A 163 5.37 -21.18 0.98
CA GLU A 163 5.01 -22.39 1.72
C GLU A 163 3.73 -22.16 2.56
N SER A 164 3.61 -21.00 3.21
CA SER A 164 2.40 -20.62 3.94
C SER A 164 1.17 -20.51 3.04
N LEU A 165 1.30 -19.86 1.88
CA LEU A 165 0.21 -19.77 0.89
C LEU A 165 -0.13 -21.14 0.31
N ALA A 166 0.85 -21.99 0.06
CA ALA A 166 0.64 -23.36 -0.41
C ALA A 166 -0.17 -24.18 0.61
N ALA A 167 0.15 -24.05 1.89
CA ALA A 167 -0.58 -24.73 2.98
C ALA A 167 -2.07 -24.35 3.02
N THR A 168 -2.45 -23.14 2.55
CA THR A 168 -3.85 -22.73 2.43
C THR A 168 -4.55 -23.28 1.17
N GLY A 169 -3.83 -23.93 0.25
CA GLY A 169 -4.32 -24.33 -1.07
C GLY A 169 -4.59 -23.19 -2.04
N ALA A 170 -4.26 -21.95 -1.67
CA ALA A 170 -4.56 -20.75 -2.45
C ALA A 170 -3.40 -20.25 -3.32
N LEU A 171 -2.21 -20.86 -3.24
CA LEU A 171 -0.99 -20.39 -3.93
C LEU A 171 -1.20 -20.13 -5.43
N LYS A 172 -2.02 -20.94 -6.09
CA LYS A 172 -2.37 -20.81 -7.53
C LYS A 172 -3.04 -19.47 -7.90
N LEU A 173 -3.61 -18.76 -6.92
CA LEU A 173 -4.24 -17.44 -7.11
C LEU A 173 -3.25 -16.29 -6.93
N PHE A 174 -2.02 -16.58 -6.55
CA PHE A 174 -0.98 -15.60 -6.27
C PHE A 174 0.15 -15.69 -7.29
N ASP A 175 0.59 -14.55 -7.78
CA ASP A 175 1.80 -14.42 -8.56
C ASP A 175 2.80 -13.56 -7.78
N ILE A 176 4.01 -14.06 -7.63
CA ILE A 176 5.06 -13.44 -6.83
C ILE A 176 6.03 -12.72 -7.75
N TYR A 177 6.31 -11.46 -7.45
CA TYR A 177 7.21 -10.62 -8.23
C TYR A 177 8.35 -10.09 -7.37
N ILE A 178 9.57 -10.45 -7.74
CA ILE A 178 10.79 -9.89 -7.20
C ILE A 178 11.19 -8.71 -8.09
N LEU A 179 11.09 -7.49 -7.55
CA LEU A 179 11.32 -6.26 -8.28
C LEU A 179 12.67 -5.64 -7.89
N SER A 180 13.74 -6.07 -8.58
CA SER A 180 15.09 -5.63 -8.27
C SER A 180 15.42 -4.24 -8.84
N ASP A 181 15.97 -3.39 -7.97
CA ASP A 181 16.65 -2.14 -8.27
C ASP A 181 18.15 -2.21 -7.94
N SER A 182 18.71 -3.40 -7.75
CA SER A 182 20.10 -3.60 -7.35
C SER A 182 21.07 -3.09 -8.41
N SER A 183 22.05 -2.30 -7.98
CA SER A 183 23.04 -1.68 -8.87
C SER A 183 24.27 -2.57 -9.07
N ASN A 184 24.62 -3.36 -8.06
CA ASN A 184 25.80 -4.23 -8.09
C ASN A 184 25.55 -5.45 -8.99
N PRO A 185 26.39 -5.69 -10.02
CA PRO A 185 26.24 -6.84 -10.91
C PRO A 185 26.32 -8.18 -10.19
N ALA A 186 27.22 -8.33 -9.20
CA ALA A 186 27.37 -9.58 -8.44
C ALA A 186 26.11 -9.88 -7.60
N VAL A 187 25.50 -8.84 -6.99
CA VAL A 187 24.24 -9.00 -6.26
C VAL A 187 23.11 -9.43 -7.20
N ARG A 188 23.02 -8.85 -8.39
CA ARG A 188 22.00 -9.24 -9.39
C ARG A 188 22.14 -10.67 -9.87
N GLU A 189 23.37 -11.13 -10.07
CA GLU A 189 23.62 -12.52 -10.45
C GLU A 189 23.22 -13.49 -9.34
N ALA A 190 23.53 -13.15 -8.09
CA ALA A 190 23.12 -13.92 -6.92
C ALA A 190 21.59 -13.91 -6.72
N GLU A 191 20.92 -12.75 -6.94
CA GLU A 191 19.45 -12.64 -6.94
C GLU A 191 18.82 -13.56 -8.01
N MET A 192 19.36 -13.55 -9.23
CA MET A 192 18.87 -14.41 -10.32
C MET A 192 19.04 -15.89 -10.00
N SER A 193 20.19 -16.27 -9.44
CA SER A 193 20.45 -17.65 -9.03
C SER A 193 19.51 -18.10 -7.89
N ALA A 194 19.24 -17.21 -6.93
CA ALA A 194 18.29 -17.48 -5.85
C ALA A 194 16.85 -17.59 -6.37
N TRP A 195 16.46 -16.71 -7.30
CA TRP A 195 15.16 -16.80 -7.96
C TRP A 195 14.97 -18.11 -8.73
N GLN A 196 15.97 -18.56 -9.48
CA GLN A 196 15.92 -19.84 -10.20
C GLN A 196 15.73 -21.02 -9.24
N ARG A 197 16.48 -21.04 -8.12
CA ARG A 197 16.31 -22.06 -7.07
C ARG A 197 14.89 -22.03 -6.47
N LEU A 198 14.36 -20.84 -6.18
CA LEU A 198 13.01 -20.72 -5.65
C LEU A 198 11.95 -21.23 -6.64
N ARG A 199 12.09 -20.91 -7.93
CA ARG A 199 11.21 -21.44 -9.00
C ARG A 199 11.22 -22.95 -9.04
N THR A 200 12.40 -23.56 -9.06
CA THR A 200 12.55 -25.02 -9.09
C THR A 200 11.89 -25.69 -7.86
N LEU A 201 12.06 -25.10 -6.68
CA LEU A 201 11.42 -25.60 -5.45
C LEU A 201 9.89 -25.53 -5.48
N LEU A 202 9.32 -24.51 -6.13
CA LEU A 202 7.88 -24.33 -6.24
C LEU A 202 7.24 -25.04 -7.45
N GLY A 203 8.04 -25.76 -8.23
CA GLY A 203 7.54 -26.57 -9.34
C GLY A 203 7.16 -25.77 -10.57
N ASP A 204 8.04 -24.89 -11.04
CA ASP A 204 8.07 -24.17 -12.36
C ASP A 204 6.72 -23.73 -12.99
N GLY A 205 5.61 -23.79 -12.28
CA GLY A 205 4.29 -23.31 -12.73
C GLY A 205 3.60 -24.10 -13.85
N GLU A 206 4.27 -25.06 -14.48
CA GLU A 206 3.69 -25.84 -15.59
C GLU A 206 3.11 -27.20 -15.17
N VAL A 207 3.51 -27.73 -14.02
CA VAL A 207 3.13 -29.09 -13.57
C VAL A 207 2.80 -29.15 -12.08
N GLY A 208 2.11 -28.18 -11.52
CA GLY A 208 1.73 -28.24 -10.11
C GLY A 208 0.75 -27.12 -9.71
N ASP A 209 0.18 -27.24 -8.53
CA ASP A 209 -0.66 -26.22 -7.91
C ASP A 209 0.15 -24.95 -7.48
N GLY A 210 1.37 -24.78 -8.02
CA GLY A 210 2.32 -23.74 -7.66
C GLY A 210 1.97 -22.36 -8.22
N GLY A 211 2.13 -21.32 -7.41
CA GLY A 211 2.10 -19.94 -7.85
C GLY A 211 3.30 -19.61 -8.74
N ARG A 212 3.13 -18.61 -9.61
CA ARG A 212 4.20 -18.18 -10.53
C ARG A 212 5.14 -17.20 -9.83
N VAL A 213 6.45 -17.38 -10.01
CA VAL A 213 7.46 -16.50 -9.43
C VAL A 213 8.23 -15.80 -10.55
N PHE A 214 8.18 -14.49 -10.58
CA PHE A 214 8.80 -13.64 -11.59
C PHE A 214 9.90 -12.79 -10.98
N TYR A 215 11.02 -12.66 -11.71
CA TYR A 215 12.09 -11.73 -11.39
C TYR A 215 12.17 -10.64 -12.45
N ARG A 216 12.27 -9.40 -12.02
CA ARG A 216 12.48 -8.26 -12.90
C ARG A 216 13.51 -7.30 -12.33
N HIS A 217 14.53 -7.03 -13.12
CA HIS A 217 15.48 -5.94 -12.85
C HIS A 217 15.12 -4.69 -13.67
N ARG A 218 15.12 -3.53 -13.04
CA ARG A 218 14.84 -2.24 -13.65
C ARG A 218 16.14 -1.50 -13.99
N ARG A 219 16.31 -1.12 -15.27
CA ARG A 219 17.51 -0.40 -15.74
C ARG A 219 17.59 1.03 -15.21
N ARG A 220 16.45 1.76 -15.14
CA ARG A 220 16.38 3.15 -14.69
C ARG A 220 15.70 3.20 -13.32
N ARG A 221 16.46 3.57 -12.30
CA ARG A 221 16.04 3.63 -10.89
C ARG A 221 15.45 5.00 -10.54
N THR A 222 14.35 5.38 -11.16
CA THR A 222 13.66 6.64 -10.83
C THR A 222 12.71 6.43 -9.66
N LYS A 223 12.68 7.39 -8.72
CA LYS A 223 11.77 7.41 -7.55
C LYS A 223 11.92 6.20 -6.62
N ARG A 224 13.09 5.53 -6.60
CA ARG A 224 13.41 4.41 -5.69
C ARG A 224 12.26 3.37 -5.60
N LYS A 225 11.93 2.86 -4.41
CA LYS A 225 10.90 1.85 -4.14
C LYS A 225 9.52 2.25 -4.71
N ALA A 226 9.07 3.47 -4.47
CA ALA A 226 7.77 3.95 -4.99
C ALA A 226 7.72 3.94 -6.53
N GLY A 227 8.83 4.32 -7.19
CA GLY A 227 8.94 4.25 -8.65
C GLY A 227 8.98 2.82 -9.19
N ASN A 228 9.55 1.88 -8.41
CA ASN A 228 9.59 0.47 -8.76
C ASN A 228 8.19 -0.17 -8.73
N VAL A 229 7.44 0.09 -7.66
CA VAL A 229 6.03 -0.32 -7.54
C VAL A 229 5.16 0.31 -8.62
N ALA A 230 5.30 1.62 -8.87
CA ALA A 230 4.54 2.32 -9.91
C ALA A 230 4.83 1.79 -11.32
N ASP A 231 6.07 1.39 -11.62
CA ASP A 231 6.44 0.75 -12.88
C ASP A 231 5.78 -0.62 -13.03
N PHE A 232 5.75 -1.42 -11.95
CA PHE A 232 5.02 -2.68 -11.92
C PHE A 232 3.53 -2.47 -12.21
N CYS A 233 2.87 -1.58 -11.46
CA CYS A 233 1.43 -1.31 -11.64
C CYS A 233 1.08 -0.93 -13.07
N ARG A 234 1.90 -0.08 -13.73
CA ARG A 234 1.67 0.36 -15.10
C ARG A 234 1.87 -0.74 -16.14
N ARG A 235 2.75 -1.71 -15.88
CA ARG A 235 3.09 -2.75 -16.86
C ARG A 235 2.28 -4.02 -16.68
N TRP A 236 2.01 -4.43 -15.44
CA TRP A 236 1.40 -5.72 -15.13
C TRP A 236 0.20 -5.63 -14.20
N GLY A 237 -0.01 -4.48 -13.53
CA GLY A 237 -1.09 -4.30 -12.56
C GLY A 237 -2.48 -4.62 -13.10
N GLY A 238 -2.72 -4.41 -14.41
CA GLY A 238 -4.00 -4.73 -15.04
C GLY A 238 -4.37 -6.23 -15.06
N ASN A 239 -3.40 -7.13 -14.77
CA ASN A 239 -3.67 -8.57 -14.70
C ASN A 239 -4.20 -9.01 -13.32
N TYR A 240 -4.21 -8.12 -12.33
CA TYR A 240 -4.49 -8.47 -10.94
C TYR A 240 -5.60 -7.60 -10.37
N ARG A 241 -6.46 -8.21 -9.57
CA ARG A 241 -7.49 -7.52 -8.80
C ARG A 241 -6.92 -6.92 -7.52
N TYR A 242 -5.94 -7.58 -6.93
CA TYR A 242 -5.30 -7.19 -5.68
C TYR A 242 -3.78 -7.20 -5.80
N MET A 243 -3.14 -6.42 -4.96
CA MET A 243 -1.69 -6.36 -4.86
C MET A 243 -1.29 -6.27 -3.38
N VAL A 244 -0.33 -7.10 -2.98
CA VAL A 244 0.33 -7.04 -1.67
C VAL A 244 1.76 -6.62 -1.90
N VAL A 245 2.22 -5.59 -1.18
CA VAL A 245 3.61 -5.11 -1.25
C VAL A 245 4.32 -5.55 0.02
N LEU A 246 5.31 -6.43 -0.14
CA LEU A 246 6.17 -6.87 0.96
C LEU A 246 7.36 -5.92 1.10
N ASP A 247 7.88 -5.82 2.31
CA ASP A 247 9.18 -5.22 2.57
C ASP A 247 10.25 -6.32 2.65
N ALA A 248 11.45 -6.04 2.18
CA ALA A 248 12.51 -7.05 2.08
C ALA A 248 12.99 -7.58 3.45
N ASP A 249 12.81 -6.79 4.49
CA ASP A 249 13.16 -7.06 5.89
C ASP A 249 11.95 -7.53 6.74
N SER A 250 10.76 -7.57 6.14
CA SER A 250 9.54 -8.01 6.84
C SER A 250 9.35 -9.51 6.68
N THR A 251 9.33 -10.23 7.80
CA THR A 251 8.88 -11.63 7.89
C THR A 251 7.39 -11.64 8.19
N MET A 252 6.61 -12.34 7.38
CA MET A 252 5.20 -12.63 7.66
C MET A 252 5.05 -14.03 8.24
#